data_10de1261865a5a9e214c84bb17702197
#
_entry.id   10de1261865a5a9e214c84bb17702197
#
_cell.length_a   1.000
_cell.length_b   1.000
_cell.length_c   1.000
_cell.angle_alpha   90.00
_cell.angle_beta   90.00
_cell.angle_gamma   90.00
#
_symmetry.space_group_name_H-M   'P 1'
#
loop_
_entity.id
_entity.type
_entity.pdbx_description
1 polymer ?
#
loop_
_entity_poly.entity_id
_entity_poly.type
_entity_poly.pdbx_seq_one_letter_code
_entity_poly.pdbx_strand_id
1 'polypeptide(L)'
;MGLNIQIVVDAARPHELADWWAETLQWAVEPQDADFIRSMISQGYATEDQTMTHRGNLVWKDGAAIRPAEDIESKAPERRILFQRAPEGKTVKNRVHWDVRLDGRDKDEVRRELEARGASFLWSARQGPHSWHTMA
;
A
#
# COMPACT_ATOMS: atom_id res chain seq x y z
N MET A 1 -10.85 1.81 27.51
CA MET A 1 -10.70 2.14 26.08
C MET A 1 -9.52 1.42 25.49
N GLY A 2 -9.71 0.85 24.30
CA GLY A 2 -8.63 0.21 23.57
C GLY A 2 -7.73 1.22 22.83
N LEU A 3 -6.57 0.75 22.39
CA LEU A 3 -5.68 1.48 21.50
C LEU A 3 -5.96 1.07 20.05
N ASN A 4 -5.76 1.99 19.12
CA ASN A 4 -5.85 1.73 17.69
C ASN A 4 -4.48 1.44 17.10
N ILE A 5 -4.47 0.76 15.97
CA ILE A 5 -3.26 0.53 15.19
C ILE A 5 -3.39 1.12 13.80
N GLN A 6 -2.26 1.49 13.22
CA GLN A 6 -2.12 1.78 11.80
C GLN A 6 -1.09 0.82 11.23
N ILE A 7 -1.39 0.26 10.06
CA ILE A 7 -0.42 -0.59 9.35
C ILE A 7 0.52 0.31 8.59
N VAL A 8 1.82 0.10 8.78
CA VAL A 8 2.88 0.77 8.02
C VAL A 8 3.72 -0.31 7.35
N VAL A 9 3.95 -0.17 6.05
CA VAL A 9 4.71 -1.11 5.24
C VAL A 9 5.93 -0.39 4.68
N ASP A 10 7.10 -0.91 4.97
CA ASP A 10 8.34 -0.41 4.38
C ASP A 10 8.43 -0.83 2.91
N ALA A 11 8.80 0.09 2.05
CA ALA A 11 8.84 -0.13 0.61
C ALA A 11 9.98 0.65 -0.04
N ALA A 12 10.58 0.10 -1.07
CA ALA A 12 11.56 0.82 -1.87
C ALA A 12 10.91 1.94 -2.68
N ARG A 13 9.69 1.71 -3.18
CA ARG A 13 8.92 2.63 -4.02
C ARG A 13 7.48 2.71 -3.51
N PRO A 14 7.25 3.52 -2.46
CA PRO A 14 5.97 3.53 -1.76
C PRO A 14 4.78 3.94 -2.62
N HIS A 15 4.95 4.88 -3.56
CA HIS A 15 3.85 5.30 -4.43
C HIS A 15 3.40 4.21 -5.39
N GLU A 16 4.34 3.48 -5.99
CA GLU A 16 4.02 2.37 -6.88
C GLU A 16 3.34 1.23 -6.13
N LEU A 17 3.84 0.91 -4.93
CA LEU A 17 3.26 -0.15 -4.11
C LEU A 17 1.87 0.24 -3.59
N ALA A 18 1.68 1.50 -3.20
CA ALA A 18 0.38 2.01 -2.80
C ALA A 18 -0.64 1.91 -3.94
N ASP A 19 -0.26 2.29 -5.16
CA ASP A 19 -1.12 2.15 -6.33
C ASP A 19 -1.50 0.69 -6.58
N TRP A 20 -0.54 -0.20 -6.47
CA TRP A 20 -0.74 -1.64 -6.69
C TRP A 20 -1.75 -2.23 -5.69
N TRP A 21 -1.59 -1.90 -4.42
CA TRP A 21 -2.49 -2.38 -3.37
C TRP A 21 -3.86 -1.71 -3.41
N ALA A 22 -3.92 -0.42 -3.75
CA ALA A 22 -5.20 0.29 -3.93
C ALA A 22 -6.03 -0.38 -5.03
N GLU A 23 -5.41 -0.72 -6.15
CA GLU A 23 -6.09 -1.45 -7.23
C GLU A 23 -6.53 -2.85 -6.78
N THR A 24 -5.65 -3.59 -6.10
CA THR A 24 -5.93 -4.95 -5.64
C THR A 24 -7.09 -4.99 -4.65
N LEU A 25 -7.14 -4.06 -3.71
CA LEU A 25 -8.18 -3.98 -2.68
C LEU A 25 -9.40 -3.16 -3.10
N GLN A 26 -9.34 -2.50 -4.27
CA GLN A 26 -10.32 -1.50 -4.71
C GLN A 26 -10.49 -0.36 -3.68
N TRP A 27 -9.38 0.04 -3.11
CA TRP A 27 -9.26 1.18 -2.23
C TRP A 27 -8.78 2.41 -3.00
N ALA A 28 -8.72 3.55 -2.33
CA ALA A 28 -8.24 4.79 -2.90
C ALA A 28 -6.89 5.19 -2.32
N VAL A 29 -6.02 5.75 -3.16
CA VAL A 29 -4.79 6.40 -2.70
C VAL A 29 -5.17 7.76 -2.12
N GLU A 30 -4.64 8.08 -0.92
CA GLU A 30 -4.85 9.38 -0.32
C GLU A 30 -4.24 10.48 -1.19
N PRO A 31 -4.99 11.51 -1.55
CA PRO A 31 -4.43 12.63 -2.28
C PRO A 31 -3.45 13.40 -1.41
N GLN A 32 -2.37 13.86 -2.01
CA GLN A 32 -1.40 14.76 -1.37
C GLN A 32 -1.56 16.16 -1.95
N ASP A 33 -1.60 17.15 -1.08
CA ASP A 33 -1.83 18.53 -1.48
C ASP A 33 -0.51 19.18 -1.95
N ALA A 34 -0.39 19.39 -3.26
CA ALA A 34 0.80 19.98 -3.85
C ALA A 34 1.04 21.42 -3.35
N ASP A 35 -0.01 22.19 -3.11
CA ASP A 35 0.13 23.57 -2.62
C ASP A 35 0.64 23.59 -1.17
N PHE A 36 0.16 22.65 -0.33
CA PHE A 36 0.69 22.46 1.01
C PHE A 36 2.18 22.08 0.98
N ILE A 37 2.58 21.16 0.10
CA ILE A 37 3.97 20.75 -0.07
C ILE A 37 4.84 21.95 -0.46
N ARG A 38 4.43 22.73 -1.44
CA ARG A 38 5.15 23.93 -1.88
C ARG A 38 5.28 24.95 -0.75
N SER A 39 4.23 25.11 0.03
CA SER A 39 4.21 25.99 1.19
C SER A 39 5.22 25.55 2.25
N MET A 40 5.34 24.25 2.52
CA MET A 40 6.33 23.72 3.45
C MET A 40 7.76 23.99 2.97
N ILE A 41 8.01 23.87 1.70
CA ILE A 41 9.33 24.16 1.10
C ILE A 41 9.62 25.67 1.20
N SER A 42 8.69 26.54 0.84
CA SER A 42 8.88 27.99 0.87
C SER A 42 9.12 28.53 2.28
N GLN A 43 8.54 27.89 3.30
CA GLN A 43 8.72 28.25 4.71
C GLN A 43 9.97 27.62 5.35
N GLY A 44 10.71 26.79 4.62
CA GLY A 44 11.93 26.16 5.13
C GLY A 44 11.71 24.91 5.98
N TYR A 45 10.48 24.41 6.09
CA TYR A 45 10.20 23.15 6.83
C TYR A 45 10.52 21.89 6.05
N ALA A 46 10.67 22.00 4.73
CA ALA A 46 11.00 20.89 3.85
C ALA A 46 11.88 21.39 2.70
N THR A 47 12.47 20.44 1.97
CA THR A 47 13.32 20.71 0.81
C THR A 47 12.80 19.99 -0.43
N GLU A 48 13.19 20.46 -1.62
CA GLU A 48 12.72 19.90 -2.88
C GLU A 48 13.10 18.42 -3.05
N ASP A 49 14.25 18.01 -2.51
CA ASP A 49 14.72 16.61 -2.60
C ASP A 49 13.86 15.64 -1.77
N GLN A 50 12.99 16.15 -0.89
CA GLN A 50 12.00 15.35 -0.16
C GLN A 50 10.71 15.12 -0.96
N THR A 51 10.65 15.64 -2.18
CA THR A 51 9.50 15.53 -3.07
C THR A 51 9.83 14.77 -4.34
N MET A 52 8.80 14.35 -5.04
CA MET A 52 8.88 13.75 -6.37
C MET A 52 7.59 14.02 -7.14
N THR A 53 7.61 13.75 -8.42
CA THR A 53 6.40 13.74 -9.24
C THR A 53 5.96 12.28 -9.42
N HIS A 54 4.70 12.02 -9.10
CA HIS A 54 4.07 10.71 -9.32
C HIS A 54 2.74 10.90 -10.04
N ARG A 55 2.60 10.28 -11.20
CA ARG A 55 1.40 10.42 -12.07
C ARG A 55 1.01 11.88 -12.30
N GLY A 56 2.02 12.72 -12.53
CA GLY A 56 1.83 14.15 -12.82
C GLY A 56 1.59 15.03 -11.60
N ASN A 57 1.58 14.49 -10.39
CA ASN A 57 1.34 15.24 -9.15
C ASN A 57 2.61 15.36 -8.31
N LEU A 58 2.79 16.53 -7.69
CA LEU A 58 3.84 16.72 -6.69
C LEU A 58 3.43 16.03 -5.40
N VAL A 59 4.30 15.14 -4.91
CA VAL A 59 4.05 14.33 -3.71
C VAL A 59 5.30 14.26 -2.84
N TRP A 60 5.12 13.86 -1.59
CA TRP A 60 6.24 13.53 -0.72
C TRP A 60 6.87 12.22 -1.18
N LYS A 61 8.20 12.21 -1.29
CA LYS A 61 8.97 11.05 -1.74
C LYS A 61 8.81 9.84 -0.81
N ASP A 62 8.71 10.06 0.48
CA ASP A 62 8.90 9.04 1.50
C ASP A 62 7.63 8.29 1.90
N GLY A 63 6.48 8.66 1.38
CA GLY A 63 5.27 7.96 1.78
C GLY A 63 4.07 8.18 0.88
N ALA A 64 3.24 7.15 0.85
CA ALA A 64 1.92 7.17 0.25
C ALA A 64 1.00 6.27 1.06
N ALA A 65 -0.26 6.64 1.20
CA ALA A 65 -1.20 5.87 1.98
C ALA A 65 -2.44 5.54 1.15
N ILE A 66 -3.09 4.46 1.53
CA ILE A 66 -4.36 4.02 0.94
C ILE A 66 -5.40 3.80 2.03
N ARG A 67 -6.65 3.95 1.66
CA ARG A 67 -7.80 3.65 2.51
C ARG A 67 -9.01 3.32 1.65
N PRO A 68 -10.05 2.67 2.21
CA PRO A 68 -11.29 2.49 1.47
C PRO A 68 -11.81 3.80 0.91
N ALA A 69 -12.38 3.76 -0.29
CA ALA A 69 -12.85 4.97 -0.96
C ALA A 69 -13.90 5.73 -0.13
N GLU A 70 -14.76 5.02 0.58
CA GLU A 70 -15.77 5.61 1.47
C GLU A 70 -15.17 6.35 2.68
N ASP A 71 -13.91 6.06 3.03
CA ASP A 71 -13.22 6.68 4.16
C ASP A 71 -12.29 7.82 3.72
N ILE A 72 -12.26 8.18 2.43
CA ILE A 72 -11.26 9.10 1.89
C ILE A 72 -11.32 10.50 2.51
N GLU A 73 -12.48 10.94 2.91
CA GLU A 73 -12.69 12.25 3.55
C GLU A 73 -12.63 12.19 5.08
N SER A 74 -12.47 11.00 5.65
CA SER A 74 -12.43 10.86 7.11
C SER A 74 -11.16 11.48 7.70
N LYS A 75 -11.31 12.24 8.78
CA LYS A 75 -10.18 12.81 9.51
C LYS A 75 -9.50 11.78 10.44
N ALA A 76 -10.18 10.69 10.74
CA ALA A 76 -9.69 9.62 11.61
C ALA A 76 -10.08 8.25 11.00
N PRO A 77 -9.46 7.85 9.87
CA PRO A 77 -9.80 6.60 9.22
C PRO A 77 -9.39 5.42 10.10
N GLU A 78 -10.30 4.47 10.29
CA GLU A 78 -10.01 3.24 11.03
C GLU A 78 -9.18 2.26 10.20
N ARG A 79 -9.34 2.32 8.87
CA ARG A 79 -8.64 1.44 7.94
C ARG A 79 -7.72 2.29 7.07
N ARG A 80 -6.44 2.21 7.32
CA ARG A 80 -5.42 2.96 6.59
C ARG A 80 -4.13 2.17 6.53
N ILE A 81 -3.51 2.10 5.36
CA ILE A 81 -2.20 1.50 5.18
C ILE A 81 -1.26 2.58 4.65
N LEU A 82 -0.17 2.85 5.36
CA LEU A 82 0.88 3.75 4.94
C LEU A 82 2.04 2.93 4.37
N PHE A 83 2.45 3.24 3.16
CA PHE A 83 3.67 2.72 2.55
C PHE A 83 4.75 3.77 2.74
N GLN A 84 5.80 3.39 3.43
CA GLN A 84 6.87 4.29 3.83
C GLN A 84 8.18 3.84 3.19
N ARG A 85 8.94 4.78 2.64
CA ARG A 85 10.19 4.47 2.00
C ARG A 85 11.20 3.96 3.02
N ALA A 86 11.83 2.83 2.71
CA ALA A 86 12.91 2.25 3.47
C ALA A 86 14.07 1.92 2.51
N PRO A 87 15.33 2.26 2.87
CA PRO A 87 16.47 1.98 2.00
C PRO A 87 16.85 0.50 1.98
N GLU A 88 16.51 -0.24 3.04
CA GLU A 88 16.88 -1.64 3.18
C GLU A 88 15.96 -2.53 2.33
N GLY A 89 16.55 -3.33 1.45
CA GLY A 89 15.81 -4.34 0.69
C GLY A 89 15.37 -5.51 1.56
N LYS A 90 14.30 -6.18 1.10
CA LYS A 90 13.80 -7.37 1.78
C LYS A 90 14.72 -8.56 1.48
N THR A 91 15.20 -9.22 2.53
CA THR A 91 16.11 -10.38 2.41
C THR A 91 15.62 -11.64 3.12
N VAL A 92 14.68 -11.52 4.05
CA VAL A 92 14.15 -12.65 4.83
C VAL A 92 12.63 -12.71 4.74
N LYS A 93 12.06 -13.85 5.10
CA LYS A 93 10.61 -14.05 5.11
C LYS A 93 9.93 -13.05 6.06
N ASN A 94 8.83 -12.46 5.61
CA ASN A 94 8.00 -11.61 6.47
C ASN A 94 7.45 -12.43 7.65
N ARG A 95 7.44 -11.83 8.82
CA ARG A 95 6.81 -12.43 10.02
C ARG A 95 5.32 -12.07 10.08
N VAL A 96 4.93 -10.97 9.44
CA VAL A 96 3.54 -10.56 9.28
C VAL A 96 3.18 -10.67 7.80
N HIS A 97 2.06 -11.31 7.52
CA HIS A 97 1.52 -11.42 6.16
C HIS A 97 0.03 -11.14 6.17
N TRP A 98 -0.52 -10.82 5.02
CA TRP A 98 -1.93 -10.50 4.88
C TRP A 98 -2.66 -11.66 4.22
N ASP A 99 -3.77 -12.03 4.80
CA ASP A 99 -4.69 -12.97 4.18
C ASP A 99 -5.73 -12.16 3.39
N VAL A 100 -5.56 -12.11 2.08
CA VAL A 100 -6.49 -11.41 1.20
C VAL A 100 -7.70 -12.32 0.94
N ARG A 101 -8.86 -11.87 1.37
CA ARG A 101 -10.12 -12.60 1.17
C ARG A 101 -10.64 -12.33 -0.24
N LEU A 102 -11.05 -13.38 -0.93
CA LEU A 102 -11.39 -13.31 -2.35
C LEU A 102 -12.87 -13.01 -2.61
N ASP A 103 -13.67 -12.95 -1.57
CA ASP A 103 -15.10 -12.62 -1.65
C ASP A 103 -15.86 -13.50 -2.66
N GLY A 104 -15.58 -14.81 -2.61
CA GLY A 104 -16.22 -15.80 -3.47
C GLY A 104 -15.60 -15.96 -4.86
N ARG A 105 -14.59 -15.19 -5.21
CA ARG A 105 -13.89 -15.34 -6.49
C ARG A 105 -13.00 -16.58 -6.50
N ASP A 106 -12.77 -17.12 -7.69
CA ASP A 106 -11.87 -18.26 -7.88
C ASP A 106 -10.41 -17.87 -7.62
N LYS A 107 -9.74 -18.63 -6.75
CA LYS A 107 -8.37 -18.31 -6.33
C LYS A 107 -7.35 -18.43 -7.46
N ASP A 108 -7.56 -19.35 -8.40
CA ASP A 108 -6.63 -19.53 -9.52
C ASP A 108 -6.76 -18.38 -10.52
N GLU A 109 -7.96 -17.88 -10.74
CA GLU A 109 -8.21 -16.69 -11.54
C GLU A 109 -7.55 -15.46 -10.91
N VAL A 110 -7.79 -15.23 -9.62
CA VAL A 110 -7.19 -14.10 -8.90
C VAL A 110 -5.66 -14.20 -8.90
N ARG A 111 -5.11 -15.40 -8.69
CA ARG A 111 -3.68 -15.62 -8.79
C ARG A 111 -3.13 -15.14 -10.13
N ARG A 112 -3.76 -15.53 -11.23
CA ARG A 112 -3.31 -15.11 -12.58
C ARG A 112 -3.37 -13.61 -12.79
N GLU A 113 -4.42 -12.96 -12.29
CA GLU A 113 -4.54 -11.50 -12.35
C GLU A 113 -3.42 -10.80 -11.58
N LEU A 114 -3.12 -11.27 -10.37
CA LEU A 114 -2.05 -10.70 -9.54
C LEU A 114 -0.67 -10.94 -10.16
N GLU A 115 -0.42 -12.13 -10.72
CA GLU A 115 0.83 -12.41 -11.43
C GLU A 115 1.01 -11.49 -12.63
N ALA A 116 -0.05 -11.24 -13.39
CA ALA A 116 -0.02 -10.32 -14.53
C ALA A 116 0.33 -8.88 -14.12
N ARG A 117 0.08 -8.53 -12.85
CA ARG A 117 0.39 -7.21 -12.28
C ARG A 117 1.67 -7.20 -11.45
N GLY A 118 2.49 -8.24 -11.51
CA GLY A 118 3.83 -8.26 -10.93
C GLY A 118 3.99 -9.06 -9.65
N ALA A 119 2.94 -9.66 -9.10
CA ALA A 119 3.07 -10.55 -7.97
C ALA A 119 3.73 -11.88 -8.38
N SER A 120 4.42 -12.51 -7.44
CA SER A 120 5.06 -13.80 -7.64
C SER A 120 4.33 -14.88 -6.86
N PHE A 121 4.02 -15.99 -7.52
CA PHE A 121 3.49 -17.17 -6.85
C PHE A 121 4.62 -17.90 -6.13
N LEU A 122 4.39 -18.27 -4.87
CA LEU A 122 5.38 -18.99 -4.06
C LEU A 122 5.01 -20.47 -3.89
N TRP A 123 3.83 -20.74 -3.33
CA TRP A 123 3.34 -22.12 -3.13
C TRP A 123 1.84 -22.13 -2.89
N SER A 124 1.26 -23.30 -3.00
CA SER A 124 -0.10 -23.59 -2.55
C SER A 124 -0.06 -24.43 -1.29
N ALA A 125 -1.06 -24.27 -0.44
CA ALA A 125 -1.23 -25.09 0.75
C ALA A 125 -2.71 -25.37 1.00
N ARG A 126 -2.98 -26.32 1.86
CA ARG A 126 -4.34 -26.66 2.26
C ARG A 126 -4.39 -27.11 3.70
N GLN A 127 -5.55 -26.89 4.32
CA GLN A 127 -5.85 -27.37 5.64
C GLN A 127 -7.33 -27.77 5.68
N GLY A 128 -7.60 -29.07 5.87
CA GLY A 128 -8.96 -29.59 5.76
C GLY A 128 -9.57 -29.28 4.39
N PRO A 129 -10.79 -28.72 4.33
CA PRO A 129 -11.42 -28.33 3.07
C PRO A 129 -10.90 -27.03 2.50
N HIS A 130 -10.05 -26.29 3.21
CA HIS A 130 -9.55 -24.99 2.80
C HIS A 130 -8.23 -25.11 2.06
N SER A 131 -8.10 -24.36 0.98
CA SER A 131 -6.84 -24.25 0.23
C SER A 131 -6.59 -22.80 -0.15
N TRP A 132 -5.32 -22.44 -0.30
CA TRP A 132 -4.90 -21.08 -0.63
C TRP A 132 -3.62 -21.07 -1.43
N HIS A 133 -3.35 -19.91 -2.03
CA HIS A 133 -2.06 -19.59 -2.64
C HIS A 133 -1.31 -18.60 -1.77
N THR A 134 0.00 -18.79 -1.66
CA THR A 134 0.91 -17.82 -1.04
C THR A 134 1.70 -17.12 -2.13
N MET A 135 1.74 -15.81 -2.07
CA MET A 135 2.34 -14.96 -3.10
C MET A 135 3.26 -13.90 -2.47
N ALA A 136 4.11 -13.31 -3.29
CA ALA A 136 4.99 -12.19 -2.94
C ALA A 136 4.94 -11.11 -4.01
#